data_83f327fe070a431bc740ba1f61a1964d
#
_entry.id   83f327fe070a431bc740ba1f61a1964d
#
_cell.length_a   1.000
_cell.length_b   1.000
_cell.length_c   1.000
_cell.angle_alpha   90.00
_cell.angle_beta   90.00
_cell.angle_gamma   90.00
#
_symmetry.space_group_name_H-M   'P 1'
#
loop_
_entity.id
_entity.type
_entity.pdbx_description
1 polymer ?
#
loop_
_entity_poly.entity_id
_entity_poly.type
_entity_poly.pdbx_seq_one_letter_code
_entity_poly.pdbx_strand_id
1 'polypeptide(L)'
;MRDPRYDALAELVLDHSLRLQAGEVLRIEGEAAAAAPLVVPLHREAIKRGAHAYTALDLSGLKEILVAQGSDEQLDFVSPIELRELDAIDASVTIWSETNTRSFTRLDTDRRQRQLTAQRQFAIRRRDRIASGEHRWCGTLSPTEGQAQDADMSLADYEDFVFRACHVLDDDPVDHWRQVGERLQARAEELGSVRELRIVGEDTDLTVVVEGRTWRAAYGRQNVPDGEVYTSPVETGVNGTIRFGFPAVFVGREIDDARLVLENGRVVAAEAVGGEDYLRSLLELDEGASGVGEIAFGLNYEIDRFTRNILFDEKIGGTMHMALGMGFEALGGQNRSALHLDLICDLRREGEVYADGELVWRSGQFLHETRPSELAARVR
;
A
#
# COMPACT_ATOMS: atom_id res chain seq x y z
N MET A 1 -2.59 15.61 27.17
CA MET A 1 -4.03 15.84 26.83
C MET A 1 -4.39 14.75 25.84
N ARG A 2 -5.56 14.11 25.94
CA ARG A 2 -5.97 13.08 24.98
C ARG A 2 -6.36 13.77 23.67
N ASP A 3 -5.75 13.37 22.55
CA ASP A 3 -6.12 13.88 21.23
C ASP A 3 -7.31 13.06 20.67
N PRO A 4 -8.48 13.67 20.43
CA PRO A 4 -9.68 12.97 19.96
C PRO A 4 -9.53 12.37 18.55
N ARG A 5 -8.56 12.83 17.76
CA ARG A 5 -8.29 12.31 16.41
C ARG A 5 -7.89 10.84 16.44
N TYR A 6 -7.12 10.42 17.46
CA TYR A 6 -6.78 9.00 17.67
C TYR A 6 -7.99 8.15 18.05
N ASP A 7 -8.97 8.74 18.76
CA ASP A 7 -10.20 8.03 19.08
C ASP A 7 -11.02 7.78 17.81
N ALA A 8 -11.17 8.80 16.97
CA ALA A 8 -11.87 8.69 15.68
C ALA A 8 -11.17 7.68 14.74
N LEU A 9 -9.83 7.70 14.67
CA LEU A 9 -9.08 6.71 13.90
C LEU A 9 -9.28 5.28 14.43
N ALA A 10 -9.29 5.10 15.74
CA ALA A 10 -9.54 3.79 16.35
C ALA A 10 -10.95 3.27 16.01
N GLU A 11 -11.98 4.12 16.10
CA GLU A 11 -13.36 3.78 15.72
C GLU A 11 -13.45 3.42 14.24
N LEU A 12 -12.84 4.22 13.35
CA LEU A 12 -12.78 3.95 11.92
C LEU A 12 -12.15 2.57 11.63
N VAL A 13 -11.00 2.28 12.21
CA VAL A 13 -10.30 0.99 12.01
C VAL A 13 -11.14 -0.18 12.49
N LEU A 14 -11.77 -0.06 13.66
CA LEU A 14 -12.53 -1.16 14.24
C LEU A 14 -13.89 -1.38 13.56
N ASP A 15 -14.59 -0.32 13.15
CA ASP A 15 -15.95 -0.41 12.61
C ASP A 15 -15.97 -0.56 11.09
N HIS A 16 -15.10 0.20 10.38
CA HIS A 16 -15.04 0.14 8.92
C HIS A 16 -14.08 -0.95 8.44
N SER A 17 -12.81 -0.90 8.85
CA SER A 17 -11.77 -1.79 8.31
C SER A 17 -11.98 -3.23 8.79
N LEU A 18 -11.98 -3.44 10.09
CA LEU A 18 -12.04 -4.77 10.69
C LEU A 18 -13.47 -5.29 10.89
N ARG A 19 -14.46 -4.41 11.06
CA ARG A 19 -15.83 -4.80 11.45
C ARG A 19 -15.81 -5.72 12.66
N LEU A 20 -15.05 -5.31 13.69
CA LEU A 20 -14.76 -6.12 14.87
C LEU A 20 -16.07 -6.50 15.61
N GLN A 21 -16.21 -7.80 15.93
CA GLN A 21 -17.38 -8.33 16.60
C GLN A 21 -17.08 -8.69 18.07
N ALA A 22 -18.12 -8.77 18.86
CA ALA A 22 -18.02 -9.24 20.24
C ALA A 22 -17.51 -10.69 20.29
N GLY A 23 -16.60 -10.97 21.21
CA GLY A 23 -15.97 -12.28 21.39
C GLY A 23 -14.76 -12.54 20.52
N GLU A 24 -14.49 -11.71 19.50
CA GLU A 24 -13.32 -11.86 18.64
C GLU A 24 -12.02 -11.46 19.34
N VAL A 25 -10.92 -12.07 18.90
CA VAL A 25 -9.57 -11.81 19.42
C VAL A 25 -8.86 -10.82 18.48
N LEU A 26 -8.57 -9.62 19.01
CA LEU A 26 -7.85 -8.56 18.32
C LEU A 26 -6.41 -8.45 18.81
N ARG A 27 -5.44 -8.59 17.89
CA ARG A 27 -4.03 -8.26 18.12
C ARG A 27 -3.75 -6.84 17.66
N ILE A 28 -3.12 -6.03 18.52
CA ILE A 28 -2.67 -4.67 18.20
C ILE A 28 -1.14 -4.65 18.29
N GLU A 29 -0.47 -4.31 17.19
CA GLU A 29 0.99 -4.32 17.07
C GLU A 29 1.55 -2.97 16.60
N GLY A 30 2.77 -2.63 17.06
CA GLY A 30 3.47 -1.41 16.73
C GLY A 30 4.69 -1.19 17.62
N GLU A 31 5.43 -0.09 17.43
CA GLU A 31 6.55 0.27 18.29
C GLU A 31 6.05 0.86 19.62
N ALA A 32 6.46 0.28 20.74
CA ALA A 32 5.82 0.43 22.06
C ALA A 32 5.52 1.89 22.48
N ALA A 33 6.50 2.78 22.39
CA ALA A 33 6.32 4.16 22.85
C ALA A 33 5.55 5.02 21.83
N ALA A 34 5.90 4.89 20.54
CA ALA A 34 5.39 5.72 19.47
C ALA A 34 3.98 5.32 19.00
N ALA A 35 3.63 4.03 19.10
CA ALA A 35 2.27 3.55 18.80
C ALA A 35 1.28 3.81 19.93
N ALA A 36 1.73 4.07 21.16
CA ALA A 36 0.87 4.18 22.36
C ALA A 36 -0.31 5.15 22.19
N PRO A 37 -0.19 6.32 21.51
CA PRO A 37 -1.31 7.23 21.31
C PRO A 37 -2.50 6.59 20.58
N LEU A 38 -2.27 5.63 19.69
CA LEU A 38 -3.31 4.90 18.96
C LEU A 38 -3.65 3.54 19.60
N VAL A 39 -2.67 2.85 20.20
CA VAL A 39 -2.88 1.55 20.89
C VAL A 39 -3.93 1.68 21.98
N VAL A 40 -3.84 2.73 22.79
CA VAL A 40 -4.76 2.94 23.95
C VAL A 40 -6.21 3.15 23.51
N PRO A 41 -6.53 4.02 22.53
CA PRO A 41 -7.87 4.10 21.94
C PRO A 41 -8.37 2.79 21.34
N LEU A 42 -7.57 2.12 20.48
CA LEU A 42 -7.92 0.85 19.89
C LEU A 42 -8.31 -0.21 20.93
N HIS A 43 -7.48 -0.37 21.95
CA HIS A 43 -7.75 -1.33 23.01
C HIS A 43 -9.06 -1.00 23.76
N ARG A 44 -9.25 0.26 24.14
CA ARG A 44 -10.46 0.71 24.83
C ARG A 44 -11.71 0.51 23.98
N GLU A 45 -11.66 0.89 22.70
CA GLU A 45 -12.80 0.77 21.81
C GLU A 45 -13.13 -0.69 21.46
N ALA A 46 -12.12 -1.57 21.39
CA ALA A 46 -12.32 -3.02 21.23
C ALA A 46 -13.02 -3.61 22.46
N ILE A 47 -12.63 -3.25 23.69
CA ILE A 47 -13.30 -3.69 24.91
C ILE A 47 -14.77 -3.23 24.96
N LYS A 48 -15.08 -1.99 24.54
CA LYS A 48 -16.46 -1.50 24.46
C LYS A 48 -17.33 -2.35 23.51
N ARG A 49 -16.73 -2.89 22.44
CA ARG A 49 -17.40 -3.79 21.47
C ARG A 49 -17.48 -5.23 21.94
N GLY A 50 -16.97 -5.55 23.15
CA GLY A 50 -16.99 -6.89 23.71
C GLY A 50 -15.95 -7.84 23.10
N ALA A 51 -14.97 -7.32 22.38
CA ALA A 51 -13.85 -8.09 21.83
C ALA A 51 -12.73 -8.30 22.86
N HIS A 52 -11.88 -9.28 22.61
CA HIS A 52 -10.71 -9.62 23.44
C HIS A 52 -9.44 -9.02 22.81
N ALA A 53 -9.07 -7.80 23.20
CA ALA A 53 -7.89 -7.14 22.67
C ALA A 53 -6.63 -7.41 23.53
N TYR A 54 -5.51 -7.66 22.85
CA TYR A 54 -4.19 -7.68 23.46
C TYR A 54 -3.17 -6.99 22.57
N THR A 55 -1.99 -6.71 23.10
CA THR A 55 -0.94 -5.98 22.42
C THR A 55 0.31 -6.82 22.23
N ALA A 56 0.93 -6.72 21.04
CA ALA A 56 2.23 -7.25 20.68
C ALA A 56 3.12 -6.08 20.24
N LEU A 57 3.79 -5.44 21.22
CA LEU A 57 4.54 -4.21 20.98
C LEU A 57 6.03 -4.49 20.90
N ASP A 58 6.65 -4.02 19.81
CA ASP A 58 8.09 -4.11 19.60
C ASP A 58 8.83 -2.97 20.33
N LEU A 59 10.07 -3.24 20.71
CA LEU A 59 11.03 -2.22 21.12
C LEU A 59 11.99 -1.91 19.98
N SER A 60 12.23 -0.64 19.72
CA SER A 60 13.22 -0.18 18.75
C SER A 60 14.58 -0.82 19.02
N GLY A 61 15.27 -1.23 17.96
CA GLY A 61 16.62 -1.81 18.03
C GLY A 61 16.67 -3.33 18.19
N LEU A 62 15.58 -4.01 18.58
CA LEU A 62 15.63 -5.47 18.76
C LEU A 62 15.79 -6.24 17.44
N LYS A 63 15.08 -5.81 16.40
CA LYS A 63 15.21 -6.40 15.06
C LYS A 63 16.58 -6.13 14.44
N GLU A 64 17.09 -4.92 14.64
CA GLU A 64 18.44 -4.53 14.20
C GLU A 64 19.53 -5.36 14.90
N ILE A 65 19.40 -5.60 16.22
CA ILE A 65 20.32 -6.46 16.98
C ILE A 65 20.30 -7.88 16.41
N LEU A 66 19.13 -8.44 16.14
CA LEU A 66 19.01 -9.77 15.55
C LEU A 66 19.73 -9.84 14.18
N VAL A 67 19.46 -8.88 13.29
CA VAL A 67 20.10 -8.85 11.97
C VAL A 67 21.60 -8.63 12.07
N ALA A 68 22.06 -7.73 12.95
CA ALA A 68 23.50 -7.41 13.09
C ALA A 68 24.30 -8.53 13.78
N GLN A 69 23.75 -9.18 14.79
CA GLN A 69 24.51 -10.02 15.74
C GLN A 69 24.02 -11.48 15.82
N GLY A 70 22.82 -11.78 15.33
CA GLY A 70 22.25 -13.13 15.38
C GLY A 70 23.07 -14.13 14.58
N SER A 71 23.10 -15.39 15.00
CA SER A 71 23.63 -16.49 14.18
C SER A 71 22.69 -16.76 12.98
N ASP A 72 23.18 -17.50 12.00
CA ASP A 72 22.37 -17.95 10.87
C ASP A 72 21.13 -18.72 11.33
N GLU A 73 21.27 -19.60 12.31
CA GLU A 73 20.17 -20.35 12.92
C GLU A 73 19.13 -19.41 13.57
N GLN A 74 19.58 -18.33 14.21
CA GLN A 74 18.69 -17.32 14.81
C GLN A 74 17.96 -16.49 13.75
N LEU A 75 18.62 -16.18 12.62
CA LEU A 75 17.99 -15.50 11.50
C LEU A 75 16.93 -16.37 10.81
N ASP A 76 17.15 -17.68 10.74
CA ASP A 76 16.25 -18.64 10.13
C ASP A 76 15.09 -19.06 11.07
N PHE A 77 15.16 -18.68 12.34
CA PHE A 77 14.18 -19.10 13.32
C PHE A 77 12.81 -18.45 13.11
N VAL A 78 11.79 -19.28 12.95
CA VAL A 78 10.38 -18.88 12.95
C VAL A 78 9.75 -19.31 14.26
N SER A 79 9.22 -18.36 15.02
CA SER A 79 8.66 -18.64 16.33
C SER A 79 7.40 -19.53 16.24
N PRO A 80 7.39 -20.72 16.85
CA PRO A 80 6.19 -21.53 16.91
C PRO A 80 5.08 -20.88 17.78
N ILE A 81 5.44 -19.92 18.63
CA ILE A 81 4.49 -19.14 19.42
C ILE A 81 3.74 -18.19 18.50
N GLU A 82 4.46 -17.44 17.64
CA GLU A 82 3.84 -16.52 16.68
C GLU A 82 2.94 -17.24 15.67
N LEU A 83 3.32 -18.45 15.23
CA LEU A 83 2.47 -19.26 14.35
C LEU A 83 1.18 -19.68 15.04
N ARG A 84 1.22 -20.09 16.33
CA ARG A 84 0.01 -20.42 17.09
C ARG A 84 -0.85 -19.19 17.39
N GLU A 85 -0.21 -18.07 17.69
CA GLU A 85 -0.88 -16.80 17.88
C GLU A 85 -1.66 -16.40 16.62
N LEU A 86 -1.02 -16.49 15.45
CA LEU A 86 -1.66 -16.22 14.16
C LEU A 86 -2.90 -17.08 13.95
N ASP A 87 -2.91 -18.34 14.40
CA ASP A 87 -4.08 -19.23 14.29
C ASP A 87 -5.23 -18.87 15.24
N ALA A 88 -4.92 -18.18 16.33
CA ALA A 88 -5.88 -17.87 17.40
C ALA A 88 -6.52 -16.49 17.27
N ILE A 89 -6.00 -15.60 16.42
CA ILE A 89 -6.54 -14.25 16.25
C ILE A 89 -7.53 -14.15 15.10
N ASP A 90 -8.61 -13.38 15.28
CA ASP A 90 -9.63 -13.08 14.27
C ASP A 90 -9.29 -11.81 13.50
N ALA A 91 -8.62 -10.86 14.18
CA ALA A 91 -8.26 -9.58 13.60
C ALA A 91 -6.91 -9.05 14.10
N SER A 92 -6.23 -8.25 13.28
CA SER A 92 -5.03 -7.52 13.72
C SER A 92 -4.98 -6.08 13.19
N VAL A 93 -4.38 -5.19 13.98
CA VAL A 93 -3.99 -3.85 13.57
C VAL A 93 -2.48 -3.73 13.65
N THR A 94 -1.86 -3.38 12.53
CA THR A 94 -0.44 -3.02 12.46
C THR A 94 -0.33 -1.50 12.45
N ILE A 95 0.36 -0.92 13.44
CA ILE A 95 0.57 0.52 13.56
C ILE A 95 2.02 0.82 13.18
N TRP A 96 2.22 1.43 12.01
CA TRP A 96 3.54 1.95 11.63
C TRP A 96 3.83 3.22 12.45
N SER A 97 4.90 3.17 13.21
CA SER A 97 5.25 4.20 14.18
C SER A 97 6.76 4.29 14.38
N GLU A 98 7.52 4.04 13.33
CA GLU A 98 8.96 4.05 13.37
C GLU A 98 9.47 5.45 13.73
N THR A 99 10.25 5.54 14.80
CA THR A 99 10.92 6.78 15.23
C THR A 99 12.22 7.02 14.47
N ASN A 100 12.78 5.97 13.86
CA ASN A 100 13.94 6.01 12.99
C ASN A 100 13.68 5.19 11.71
N THR A 101 13.25 5.84 10.65
CA THR A 101 12.96 5.23 9.34
C THR A 101 14.20 4.69 8.62
N ARG A 102 15.41 5.02 9.11
CA ARG A 102 16.71 4.65 8.53
C ARG A 102 17.47 3.60 9.36
N SER A 103 16.83 2.94 10.32
CA SER A 103 17.48 2.03 11.26
C SER A 103 18.19 0.84 10.60
N PHE A 104 17.69 0.38 9.44
CA PHE A 104 18.25 -0.75 8.70
C PHE A 104 19.28 -0.37 7.62
N THR A 105 19.53 0.92 7.35
CA THR A 105 20.32 1.39 6.18
C THR A 105 21.76 0.88 6.16
N ARG A 106 22.38 0.63 7.34
CA ARG A 106 23.76 0.18 7.47
C ARG A 106 23.90 -1.30 7.78
N LEU A 107 22.82 -2.04 7.86
CA LEU A 107 22.87 -3.46 8.13
C LEU A 107 23.21 -4.25 6.86
N ASP A 108 23.81 -5.42 7.08
CA ASP A 108 24.13 -6.35 6.01
C ASP A 108 22.87 -6.78 5.28
N THR A 109 22.84 -6.54 3.97
CA THR A 109 21.67 -6.80 3.12
C THR A 109 21.35 -8.29 3.02
N ASP A 110 22.37 -9.16 2.92
CA ASP A 110 22.19 -10.60 2.77
C ASP A 110 21.60 -11.21 4.05
N ARG A 111 22.09 -10.76 5.21
CA ARG A 111 21.54 -11.16 6.51
C ARG A 111 20.09 -10.72 6.69
N ARG A 112 19.77 -9.48 6.29
CA ARG A 112 18.41 -8.97 6.29
C ARG A 112 17.51 -9.78 5.36
N GLN A 113 17.97 -10.06 4.14
CA GLN A 113 17.24 -10.87 3.17
C GLN A 113 17.00 -12.31 3.69
N ARG A 114 18.00 -12.90 4.33
CA ARG A 114 17.86 -14.22 4.97
C ARG A 114 16.75 -14.22 6.02
N GLN A 115 16.75 -13.24 6.93
CA GLN A 115 15.73 -13.11 7.96
C GLN A 115 14.31 -12.92 7.37
N LEU A 116 14.17 -12.10 6.32
CA LEU A 116 12.90 -11.92 5.62
C LEU A 116 12.44 -13.22 4.94
N THR A 117 13.37 -13.96 4.34
CA THR A 117 13.07 -15.24 3.68
C THR A 117 12.60 -16.29 4.69
N ALA A 118 13.20 -16.34 5.88
CA ALA A 118 12.77 -17.22 6.94
C ALA A 118 11.31 -16.97 7.36
N GLN A 119 10.87 -15.71 7.39
CA GLN A 119 9.49 -15.34 7.74
C GLN A 119 8.46 -15.68 6.64
N ARG A 120 8.89 -16.19 5.48
CA ARG A 120 7.99 -16.52 4.36
C ARG A 120 6.86 -17.48 4.75
N GLN A 121 7.15 -18.47 5.60
CA GLN A 121 6.14 -19.43 6.07
C GLN A 121 5.02 -18.72 6.88
N PHE A 122 5.39 -17.80 7.76
CA PHE A 122 4.44 -17.00 8.52
C PHE A 122 3.59 -16.12 7.57
N ALA A 123 4.23 -15.45 6.61
CA ALA A 123 3.55 -14.62 5.63
C ALA A 123 2.55 -15.41 4.77
N ILE A 124 2.92 -16.59 4.30
CA ILE A 124 2.03 -17.48 3.55
C ILE A 124 0.81 -17.87 4.39
N ARG A 125 1.02 -18.35 5.63
CA ARG A 125 -0.08 -18.74 6.51
C ARG A 125 -1.03 -17.59 6.83
N ARG A 126 -0.48 -16.38 7.08
CA ARG A 126 -1.27 -15.16 7.29
C ARG A 126 -2.12 -14.84 6.06
N ARG A 127 -1.52 -14.87 4.88
CA ARG A 127 -2.21 -14.62 3.61
C ARG A 127 -3.34 -15.62 3.36
N ASP A 128 -3.12 -16.90 3.62
CA ASP A 128 -4.13 -17.95 3.43
C ASP A 128 -5.33 -17.73 4.36
N ARG A 129 -5.11 -17.36 5.62
CA ARG A 129 -6.18 -17.01 6.57
C ARG A 129 -6.92 -15.73 6.19
N ILE A 130 -6.23 -14.74 5.61
CA ILE A 130 -6.87 -13.54 5.06
C ILE A 130 -7.75 -13.91 3.85
N ALA A 131 -7.24 -14.74 2.96
CA ALA A 131 -7.97 -15.19 1.76
C ALA A 131 -9.21 -16.03 2.11
N SER A 132 -9.15 -16.87 3.15
CA SER A 132 -10.30 -17.64 3.65
C SER A 132 -11.31 -16.79 4.46
N GLY A 133 -10.96 -15.55 4.79
CA GLY A 133 -11.79 -14.69 5.65
C GLY A 133 -11.71 -14.99 7.15
N GLU A 134 -10.82 -15.89 7.57
CA GLU A 134 -10.61 -16.24 8.98
C GLU A 134 -9.81 -15.17 9.74
N HIS A 135 -9.08 -14.30 9.02
CA HIS A 135 -8.28 -13.24 9.58
C HIS A 135 -8.52 -11.93 8.83
N ARG A 136 -8.87 -10.88 9.55
CA ARG A 136 -8.96 -9.52 9.01
C ARG A 136 -7.82 -8.69 9.56
N TRP A 137 -7.27 -7.82 8.74
CA TRP A 137 -6.18 -6.96 9.18
C TRP A 137 -6.35 -5.53 8.68
N CYS A 138 -5.79 -4.59 9.41
CA CYS A 138 -5.67 -3.20 9.00
C CYS A 138 -4.28 -2.68 9.33
N GLY A 139 -3.63 -2.08 8.34
CA GLY A 139 -2.44 -1.27 8.51
C GLY A 139 -2.81 0.19 8.66
N THR A 140 -2.23 0.88 9.64
CA THR A 140 -2.40 2.31 9.83
C THR A 140 -1.15 2.90 10.47
N LEU A 141 -1.16 4.18 10.78
CA LEU A 141 0.03 4.88 11.22
C LEU A 141 -0.25 5.70 12.49
N SER A 142 0.73 5.76 13.36
CA SER A 142 0.83 6.75 14.43
C SER A 142 1.98 7.70 14.10
N PRO A 143 1.73 9.01 13.85
CA PRO A 143 2.75 9.96 13.42
C PRO A 143 3.95 10.04 14.36
N THR A 144 5.16 10.10 13.78
CA THR A 144 6.42 10.24 14.52
C THR A 144 7.30 11.34 13.92
N GLU A 145 8.24 11.85 14.73
CA GLU A 145 9.24 12.82 14.25
C GLU A 145 10.07 12.30 13.08
N GLY A 146 10.42 11.00 13.07
CA GLY A 146 11.18 10.40 11.97
C GLY A 146 10.42 10.43 10.65
N GLN A 147 9.13 10.07 10.69
CA GLN A 147 8.25 10.10 9.52
C GLN A 147 7.98 11.54 9.05
N ALA A 148 7.76 12.47 9.99
CA ALA A 148 7.58 13.89 9.68
C ALA A 148 8.80 14.49 8.98
N GLN A 149 10.02 14.16 9.45
CA GLN A 149 11.27 14.57 8.82
C GLN A 149 11.45 14.00 7.42
N ASP A 150 11.10 12.73 7.19
CA ASP A 150 11.13 12.13 5.85
C ASP A 150 10.14 12.82 4.89
N ALA A 151 9.01 13.29 5.41
CA ALA A 151 8.00 14.03 4.66
C ALA A 151 8.28 15.55 4.52
N ASP A 152 9.43 16.01 4.99
CA ASP A 152 9.82 17.45 5.02
C ASP A 152 8.78 18.32 5.76
N MET A 153 8.24 17.83 6.88
CA MET A 153 7.22 18.49 7.71
C MET A 153 7.64 18.61 9.17
N SER A 154 7.00 19.55 9.90
CA SER A 154 6.98 19.47 11.36
C SER A 154 6.08 18.32 11.81
N LEU A 155 6.29 17.80 13.03
CA LEU A 155 5.40 16.74 13.55
C LEU A 155 3.94 17.18 13.57
N ALA A 156 3.65 18.43 13.95
CA ALA A 156 2.29 18.95 14.01
C ALA A 156 1.63 19.01 12.62
N ASP A 157 2.37 19.48 11.58
CA ASP A 157 1.87 19.49 10.21
C ASP A 157 1.66 18.07 9.67
N TYR A 158 2.55 17.14 10.04
CA TYR A 158 2.43 15.74 9.64
C TYR A 158 1.26 15.04 10.33
N GLU A 159 1.01 15.30 11.61
CA GLU A 159 -0.20 14.83 12.31
C GLU A 159 -1.47 15.32 11.60
N ASP A 160 -1.55 16.61 11.31
CA ASP A 160 -2.71 17.20 10.62
C ASP A 160 -2.89 16.60 9.22
N PHE A 161 -1.79 16.38 8.49
CA PHE A 161 -1.81 15.69 7.19
C PHE A 161 -2.34 14.25 7.31
N VAL A 162 -1.80 13.45 8.23
CA VAL A 162 -2.21 12.05 8.44
C VAL A 162 -3.69 11.95 8.78
N PHE A 163 -4.17 12.73 9.74
CA PHE A 163 -5.57 12.67 10.19
C PHE A 163 -6.52 13.17 9.11
N ARG A 164 -6.12 14.17 8.31
CA ARG A 164 -6.88 14.62 7.14
C ARG A 164 -6.94 13.52 6.07
N ALA A 165 -5.81 12.91 5.73
CA ALA A 165 -5.74 11.81 4.77
C ALA A 165 -6.60 10.59 5.18
N CYS A 166 -6.72 10.34 6.48
CA CYS A 166 -7.60 9.31 7.04
C CYS A 166 -9.07 9.72 7.11
N HIS A 167 -9.42 10.98 6.82
CA HIS A 167 -10.78 11.54 6.95
C HIS A 167 -11.37 11.42 8.36
N VAL A 168 -10.54 11.37 9.40
CA VAL A 168 -11.00 11.28 10.79
C VAL A 168 -11.47 12.61 11.37
N LEU A 169 -11.32 13.70 10.61
CA LEU A 169 -11.83 15.03 10.95
C LEU A 169 -13.25 15.28 10.42
N ASP A 170 -13.77 14.38 9.61
CA ASP A 170 -15.13 14.43 9.07
C ASP A 170 -16.17 14.11 10.18
N ASP A 171 -17.41 14.53 10.00
CA ASP A 171 -18.50 14.30 10.97
C ASP A 171 -18.75 12.80 11.19
N ASP A 172 -18.64 11.98 10.15
CA ASP A 172 -18.77 10.51 10.18
C ASP A 172 -17.69 9.86 9.27
N PRO A 173 -16.50 9.55 9.80
CA PRO A 173 -15.43 8.92 9.04
C PRO A 173 -15.81 7.54 8.47
N VAL A 174 -16.63 6.78 9.17
CA VAL A 174 -17.08 5.45 8.73
C VAL A 174 -17.99 5.56 7.51
N ASP A 175 -18.95 6.50 7.55
CA ASP A 175 -19.84 6.76 6.42
C ASP A 175 -19.07 7.35 5.24
N HIS A 176 -18.11 8.24 5.48
CA HIS A 176 -17.22 8.77 4.44
C HIS A 176 -16.53 7.63 3.68
N TRP A 177 -15.81 6.75 4.36
CA TRP A 177 -15.10 5.64 3.72
C TRP A 177 -16.04 4.61 3.07
N ARG A 178 -17.27 4.45 3.57
CA ARG A 178 -18.27 3.65 2.88
C ARG A 178 -18.64 4.27 1.53
N GLN A 179 -18.90 5.58 1.49
CA GLN A 179 -19.20 6.31 0.25
C GLN A 179 -18.01 6.31 -0.72
N VAL A 180 -16.77 6.48 -0.22
CA VAL A 180 -15.54 6.31 -1.02
C VAL A 180 -15.54 4.93 -1.65
N GLY A 181 -15.82 3.89 -0.86
CA GLY A 181 -15.88 2.50 -1.33
C GLY A 181 -16.91 2.30 -2.46
N GLU A 182 -18.10 2.86 -2.34
CA GLU A 182 -19.14 2.77 -3.37
C GLU A 182 -18.66 3.42 -4.70
N ARG A 183 -18.02 4.60 -4.63
CA ARG A 183 -17.48 5.29 -5.82
C ARG A 183 -16.32 4.52 -6.46
N LEU A 184 -15.37 4.05 -5.65
CA LEU A 184 -14.21 3.33 -6.17
C LEU A 184 -14.57 1.95 -6.71
N GLN A 185 -15.53 1.24 -6.12
CA GLN A 185 -16.04 -0.02 -6.64
C GLN A 185 -16.71 0.18 -8.01
N ALA A 186 -17.55 1.21 -8.16
CA ALA A 186 -18.13 1.54 -9.45
C ALA A 186 -17.05 1.86 -10.50
N ARG A 187 -15.98 2.54 -10.12
CA ARG A 187 -14.85 2.81 -11.00
C ARG A 187 -14.10 1.53 -11.37
N ALA A 188 -13.87 0.64 -10.43
CA ALA A 188 -13.23 -0.65 -10.67
C ALA A 188 -14.06 -1.52 -11.63
N GLU A 189 -15.40 -1.52 -11.50
CA GLU A 189 -16.30 -2.21 -12.42
C GLU A 189 -16.25 -1.64 -13.83
N GLU A 190 -16.22 -0.30 -13.97
CA GLU A 190 -16.07 0.37 -15.27
C GLU A 190 -14.76 -0.01 -15.96
N LEU A 191 -13.62 0.09 -15.23
CA LEU A 191 -12.30 -0.27 -15.72
C LEU A 191 -12.20 -1.77 -16.05
N GLY A 192 -12.97 -2.63 -15.36
CA GLY A 192 -13.05 -4.07 -15.63
C GLY A 192 -13.59 -4.42 -17.02
N SER A 193 -14.25 -3.50 -17.72
CA SER A 193 -14.72 -3.66 -19.10
C SER A 193 -13.72 -3.18 -20.16
N VAL A 194 -12.64 -2.52 -19.73
CA VAL A 194 -11.61 -1.94 -20.63
C VAL A 194 -10.62 -3.02 -21.04
N ARG A 195 -10.20 -2.99 -22.31
CA ARG A 195 -9.19 -3.91 -22.86
C ARG A 195 -7.79 -3.31 -22.77
N GLU A 196 -7.67 -2.02 -23.06
CA GLU A 196 -6.40 -1.34 -23.19
C GLU A 196 -6.48 0.07 -22.59
N LEU A 197 -5.46 0.44 -21.84
CA LEU A 197 -5.22 1.80 -21.40
C LEU A 197 -4.02 2.38 -22.16
N ARG A 198 -4.10 3.66 -22.56
CA ARG A 198 -2.93 4.44 -22.96
C ARG A 198 -2.79 5.61 -22.00
N ILE A 199 -1.61 5.72 -21.40
CA ILE A 199 -1.27 6.72 -20.39
C ILE A 199 -0.27 7.68 -21.03
N VAL A 200 -0.62 8.97 -21.06
CA VAL A 200 0.19 10.02 -21.67
C VAL A 200 0.48 11.09 -20.62
N GLY A 201 1.71 11.54 -20.52
CA GLY A 201 2.15 12.55 -19.57
C GLY A 201 3.55 13.06 -19.89
N GLU A 202 4.18 13.75 -18.95
CA GLU A 202 5.56 14.21 -19.09
C GLU A 202 6.49 12.99 -19.28
N ASP A 203 7.23 12.96 -20.39
CA ASP A 203 8.12 11.84 -20.77
C ASP A 203 7.44 10.44 -20.64
N THR A 204 6.12 10.40 -20.85
CA THR A 204 5.31 9.20 -20.68
C THR A 204 4.38 9.01 -21.87
N ASP A 205 4.48 7.86 -22.53
CA ASP A 205 3.51 7.33 -23.48
C ASP A 205 3.54 5.80 -23.36
N LEU A 206 2.61 5.27 -22.56
CA LEU A 206 2.57 3.87 -22.16
C LEU A 206 1.24 3.24 -22.53
N THR A 207 1.28 2.12 -23.22
CA THR A 207 0.12 1.27 -23.49
C THR A 207 0.11 0.10 -22.53
N VAL A 208 -1.05 -0.19 -21.93
CA VAL A 208 -1.24 -1.26 -20.93
C VAL A 208 -2.48 -2.07 -21.30
N VAL A 209 -2.31 -3.34 -21.62
CA VAL A 209 -3.41 -4.27 -21.83
C VAL A 209 -3.91 -4.79 -20.48
N VAL A 210 -5.21 -4.58 -20.25
CA VAL A 210 -5.91 -5.00 -19.02
C VAL A 210 -7.11 -5.91 -19.33
N GLU A 211 -7.23 -6.37 -20.54
CA GLU A 211 -8.34 -7.24 -21.01
C GLU A 211 -8.48 -8.48 -20.13
N GLY A 212 -9.69 -8.70 -19.64
CA GLY A 212 -10.01 -9.86 -18.80
C GLY A 212 -9.43 -9.79 -17.36
N ARG A 213 -8.89 -8.64 -16.96
CA ARG A 213 -8.38 -8.44 -15.61
C ARG A 213 -9.47 -7.93 -14.67
N THR A 214 -9.40 -8.37 -13.42
CA THR A 214 -10.27 -7.85 -12.37
C THR A 214 -9.63 -6.62 -11.76
N TRP A 215 -10.39 -5.53 -11.67
CA TRP A 215 -9.99 -4.35 -10.90
C TRP A 215 -10.53 -4.43 -9.48
N ARG A 216 -9.78 -3.93 -8.54
CA ARG A 216 -10.17 -3.85 -7.13
C ARG A 216 -10.11 -2.41 -6.65
N ALA A 217 -11.06 -2.06 -5.79
CA ALA A 217 -11.08 -0.82 -5.04
C ALA A 217 -10.46 -1.02 -3.65
N ALA A 218 -9.54 -0.15 -3.26
CA ALA A 218 -8.99 -0.05 -1.92
C ALA A 218 -9.56 1.21 -1.24
N TYR A 219 -10.29 1.03 -0.14
CA TYR A 219 -11.10 2.08 0.50
C TYR A 219 -11.16 1.93 2.02
N GLY A 220 -10.02 1.83 2.65
CA GLY A 220 -9.92 1.77 4.10
C GLY A 220 -10.21 0.40 4.71
N ARG A 221 -10.21 -0.69 3.90
CA ARG A 221 -10.49 -2.05 4.41
C ARG A 221 -9.25 -2.75 4.93
N GLN A 222 -8.10 -2.47 4.36
CA GLN A 222 -6.83 -3.08 4.73
C GLN A 222 -5.79 -2.03 5.14
N ASN A 223 -5.85 -0.85 4.56
CA ASN A 223 -5.02 0.29 4.91
C ASN A 223 -5.88 1.49 5.31
N VAL A 224 -5.42 2.28 6.27
CA VAL A 224 -5.99 3.59 6.61
C VAL A 224 -4.82 4.56 6.81
N PRO A 225 -4.68 5.63 5.96
CA PRO A 225 -5.57 5.96 4.84
C PRO A 225 -5.48 4.98 3.68
N ASP A 226 -6.41 5.13 2.74
CA ASP A 226 -6.51 4.35 1.52
C ASP A 226 -7.02 5.25 0.37
N GLY A 227 -7.46 4.67 -0.75
CA GLY A 227 -8.07 5.43 -1.83
C GLY A 227 -7.42 5.20 -3.18
N GLU A 228 -7.59 3.99 -3.73
CA GLU A 228 -7.07 3.64 -5.06
C GLU A 228 -7.95 2.61 -5.77
N VAL A 229 -7.77 2.50 -7.08
CA VAL A 229 -8.26 1.38 -7.88
C VAL A 229 -7.08 0.74 -8.61
N TYR A 230 -6.95 -0.58 -8.53
CA TYR A 230 -5.77 -1.28 -9.02
C TYR A 230 -6.08 -2.62 -9.67
N THR A 231 -5.16 -3.06 -10.53
CA THR A 231 -5.20 -4.36 -11.20
C THR A 231 -3.79 -4.85 -11.52
N SER A 232 -3.67 -6.14 -11.85
CA SER A 232 -2.46 -6.67 -12.52
C SER A 232 -2.69 -6.65 -14.03
N PRO A 233 -1.81 -6.00 -14.82
CA PRO A 233 -1.95 -5.98 -16.27
C PRO A 233 -1.67 -7.37 -16.91
N VAL A 234 -1.95 -7.51 -18.19
CA VAL A 234 -1.49 -8.67 -18.95
C VAL A 234 0.04 -8.63 -19.04
N GLU A 235 0.71 -9.71 -18.65
CA GLU A 235 2.16 -9.77 -18.41
C GLU A 235 3.00 -9.31 -19.60
N THR A 236 2.51 -9.54 -20.83
CA THR A 236 3.18 -9.12 -22.07
C THR A 236 2.55 -7.88 -22.68
N GLY A 237 1.58 -7.26 -22.00
CA GLY A 237 0.72 -6.23 -22.57
C GLY A 237 1.16 -4.79 -22.24
N VAL A 238 2.34 -4.58 -21.65
CA VAL A 238 2.80 -3.24 -21.29
C VAL A 238 3.94 -2.83 -22.21
N ASN A 239 3.74 -1.72 -22.96
CA ASN A 239 4.69 -1.24 -23.94
C ASN A 239 4.77 0.27 -23.96
N GLY A 240 5.97 0.82 -24.15
CA GLY A 240 6.20 2.26 -24.25
C GLY A 240 7.19 2.79 -23.24
N THR A 241 7.09 4.06 -22.92
CA THR A 241 7.97 4.77 -21.98
C THR A 241 7.16 5.37 -20.85
N ILE A 242 7.75 5.38 -19.64
CA ILE A 242 7.14 6.00 -18.48
C ILE A 242 8.20 6.64 -17.60
N ARG A 243 7.89 7.85 -17.08
CA ARG A 243 8.67 8.56 -16.08
C ARG A 243 7.95 8.54 -14.74
N PHE A 244 8.70 8.26 -13.69
CA PHE A 244 8.26 8.31 -12.31
C PHE A 244 8.97 9.48 -11.62
N GLY A 245 8.30 10.62 -11.58
CA GLY A 245 8.87 11.86 -11.07
C GLY A 245 8.98 11.93 -9.54
N PHE A 246 8.32 11.02 -8.83
CA PHE A 246 8.49 10.87 -7.38
C PHE A 246 9.58 9.86 -7.07
N PRO A 247 10.39 10.09 -6.01
CA PRO A 247 11.32 9.08 -5.53
C PRO A 247 10.58 7.81 -5.11
N ALA A 248 11.22 6.65 -5.29
CA ALA A 248 10.76 5.39 -4.70
C ALA A 248 11.71 4.99 -3.57
N VAL A 249 11.17 4.60 -2.42
CA VAL A 249 11.96 4.12 -1.28
C VAL A 249 11.73 2.63 -1.11
N PHE A 250 12.75 1.83 -1.38
CA PHE A 250 12.69 0.38 -1.22
C PHE A 250 13.82 -0.11 -0.32
N VAL A 251 13.46 -0.82 0.75
CA VAL A 251 14.41 -1.33 1.77
C VAL A 251 15.38 -0.24 2.28
N GLY A 252 14.86 0.99 2.49
CA GLY A 252 15.62 2.13 3.01
C GLY A 252 16.59 2.79 2.01
N ARG A 253 16.56 2.40 0.73
CA ARG A 253 17.31 3.04 -0.36
C ARG A 253 16.35 3.76 -1.30
N GLU A 254 16.79 4.87 -1.84
CA GLU A 254 15.99 5.76 -2.67
C GLU A 254 16.39 5.62 -4.15
N ILE A 255 15.38 5.64 -5.03
CA ILE A 255 15.51 5.72 -6.49
C ILE A 255 14.77 7.00 -6.89
N ASP A 256 15.46 7.93 -7.53
CA ASP A 256 14.95 9.27 -7.82
C ASP A 256 14.83 9.52 -9.32
N ASP A 257 13.66 10.08 -9.74
CA ASP A 257 13.32 10.40 -11.13
C ASP A 257 13.65 9.26 -12.11
N ALA A 258 12.95 8.13 -11.92
CA ALA A 258 13.18 6.94 -12.74
C ALA A 258 12.44 7.02 -14.09
N ARG A 259 13.12 6.56 -15.16
CA ARG A 259 12.54 6.42 -16.50
C ARG A 259 12.71 4.99 -16.99
N LEU A 260 11.63 4.40 -17.43
CA LEU A 260 11.63 3.02 -17.91
C LEU A 260 11.14 2.96 -19.36
N VAL A 261 11.77 2.09 -20.14
CA VAL A 261 11.25 1.65 -21.44
C VAL A 261 10.81 0.21 -21.29
N LEU A 262 9.57 -0.06 -21.69
CA LEU A 262 8.96 -1.38 -21.60
C LEU A 262 8.64 -1.95 -22.99
N GLU A 263 8.98 -3.22 -23.17
CA GLU A 263 8.60 -3.99 -24.36
C GLU A 263 8.07 -5.35 -23.90
N ASN A 264 6.87 -5.71 -24.38
CA ASN A 264 6.21 -6.98 -24.04
C ASN A 264 6.13 -7.20 -22.52
N GLY A 265 5.81 -6.14 -21.77
CA GLY A 265 5.63 -6.16 -20.31
C GLY A 265 6.90 -6.27 -19.49
N ARG A 266 8.08 -6.12 -20.10
CA ARG A 266 9.38 -6.14 -19.42
C ARG A 266 10.13 -4.84 -19.60
N VAL A 267 10.81 -4.41 -18.57
CA VAL A 267 11.74 -3.28 -18.62
C VAL A 267 12.96 -3.69 -19.47
N VAL A 268 13.17 -2.98 -20.58
CA VAL A 268 14.32 -3.18 -21.50
C VAL A 268 15.36 -2.08 -21.34
N ALA A 269 14.99 -0.91 -20.81
CA ALA A 269 15.92 0.14 -20.41
C ALA A 269 15.40 0.82 -19.14
N ALA A 270 16.33 1.16 -18.25
CA ALA A 270 16.06 1.85 -17.00
C ALA A 270 17.14 2.90 -16.74
N GLU A 271 16.71 4.13 -16.44
CA GLU A 271 17.54 5.25 -16.05
C GLU A 271 16.96 5.87 -14.78
N ALA A 272 17.80 6.47 -13.94
CA ALA A 272 17.35 7.26 -12.79
C ALA A 272 18.36 8.35 -12.47
N VAL A 273 17.91 9.50 -11.99
CA VAL A 273 18.78 10.60 -11.55
C VAL A 273 19.57 10.21 -10.29
N GLY A 274 18.90 9.50 -9.38
CA GLY A 274 19.53 8.91 -8.19
C GLY A 274 19.17 7.43 -8.05
N GLY A 275 20.12 6.60 -7.59
CA GLY A 275 19.88 5.18 -7.31
C GLY A 275 19.77 4.27 -8.54
N GLU A 276 20.26 4.67 -9.72
CA GLU A 276 20.16 3.87 -10.95
C GLU A 276 20.77 2.48 -10.82
N ASP A 277 21.99 2.35 -10.26
CA ASP A 277 22.61 1.04 -10.05
C ASP A 277 21.75 0.14 -9.13
N TYR A 278 21.09 0.75 -8.16
CA TYR A 278 20.18 0.02 -7.28
C TYR A 278 18.94 -0.44 -8.02
N LEU A 279 18.30 0.43 -8.81
CA LEU A 279 17.17 0.07 -9.66
C LEU A 279 17.54 -1.11 -10.58
N ARG A 280 18.70 -1.04 -11.27
CA ARG A 280 19.18 -2.13 -12.13
C ARG A 280 19.36 -3.43 -11.36
N SER A 281 19.94 -3.38 -10.15
CA SER A 281 20.11 -4.57 -9.31
C SER A 281 18.78 -5.20 -8.88
N LEU A 282 17.73 -4.39 -8.66
CA LEU A 282 16.39 -4.88 -8.36
C LEU A 282 15.73 -5.56 -9.56
N LEU A 283 15.93 -5.03 -10.78
CA LEU A 283 15.41 -5.62 -12.01
C LEU A 283 16.04 -6.99 -12.35
N GLU A 284 17.20 -7.28 -11.79
CA GLU A 284 17.96 -8.54 -11.95
C GLU A 284 17.72 -9.52 -10.79
N LEU A 285 16.87 -9.20 -9.81
CA LEU A 285 16.69 -10.00 -8.59
C LEU A 285 16.21 -11.43 -8.89
N ASP A 286 15.24 -11.57 -9.80
CA ASP A 286 14.74 -12.85 -10.31
C ASP A 286 14.12 -12.68 -11.71
N GLU A 287 13.66 -13.77 -12.32
CA GLU A 287 13.10 -13.76 -13.67
C GLU A 287 11.89 -12.82 -13.83
N GLY A 288 11.07 -12.64 -12.77
CA GLY A 288 9.88 -11.80 -12.77
C GLY A 288 10.14 -10.33 -12.45
N ALA A 289 11.30 -9.99 -11.88
CA ALA A 289 11.57 -8.67 -11.31
C ALA A 289 11.48 -7.51 -12.31
N SER A 290 11.85 -7.73 -13.58
CA SER A 290 11.71 -6.74 -14.65
C SER A 290 10.31 -6.66 -15.26
N GLY A 291 9.38 -7.51 -14.84
CA GLY A 291 7.99 -7.52 -15.33
C GLY A 291 7.09 -6.59 -14.54
N VAL A 292 5.98 -6.17 -15.13
CA VAL A 292 4.97 -5.35 -14.44
C VAL A 292 4.00 -6.25 -13.69
N GLY A 293 3.81 -5.98 -12.40
CA GLY A 293 2.89 -6.71 -11.51
C GLY A 293 1.59 -5.98 -11.24
N GLU A 294 1.63 -4.65 -11.24
CA GLU A 294 0.47 -3.83 -10.87
C GLU A 294 0.41 -2.52 -11.66
N ILE A 295 -0.82 -2.07 -11.89
CA ILE A 295 -1.18 -0.71 -12.33
C ILE A 295 -2.31 -0.22 -11.45
N ALA A 296 -2.19 1.00 -10.93
CA ALA A 296 -3.19 1.59 -10.06
C ALA A 296 -3.34 3.11 -10.26
N PHE A 297 -4.48 3.64 -9.83
CA PHE A 297 -4.75 5.08 -9.79
C PHE A 297 -4.97 5.52 -8.35
N GLY A 298 -4.15 6.47 -7.87
CA GLY A 298 -4.31 7.12 -6.58
C GLY A 298 -5.45 8.14 -6.62
N LEU A 299 -6.39 8.02 -5.69
CA LEU A 299 -7.67 8.75 -5.68
C LEU A 299 -8.00 9.38 -4.31
N ASN A 300 -7.04 9.40 -3.38
CA ASN A 300 -7.18 10.13 -2.13
C ASN A 300 -6.59 11.54 -2.30
N TYR A 301 -7.46 12.51 -2.59
CA TYR A 301 -7.04 13.88 -2.86
C TYR A 301 -6.63 14.67 -1.60
N GLU A 302 -6.84 14.12 -0.39
CA GLU A 302 -6.27 14.67 0.84
C GLU A 302 -4.80 14.31 1.02
N ILE A 303 -4.30 13.32 0.24
CA ILE A 303 -2.87 13.06 0.10
C ILE A 303 -2.36 13.89 -1.08
N ASP A 304 -1.89 15.09 -0.80
CA ASP A 304 -1.54 16.11 -1.78
C ASP A 304 -0.02 16.18 -2.09
N ARG A 305 0.80 15.42 -1.34
CA ARG A 305 2.26 15.46 -1.41
C ARG A 305 2.90 14.11 -1.17
N PHE A 306 4.13 13.97 -1.61
CA PHE A 306 4.98 12.83 -1.40
C PHE A 306 5.57 12.83 0.02
N THR A 307 5.57 11.69 0.69
CA THR A 307 5.96 11.54 2.10
C THR A 307 7.10 10.58 2.36
N ARG A 308 7.58 9.88 1.35
CA ARG A 308 8.49 8.73 1.46
C ARG A 308 7.92 7.55 2.27
N ASN A 309 6.59 7.53 2.43
CA ASN A 309 5.86 6.43 3.04
C ASN A 309 4.85 5.88 2.04
N ILE A 310 5.09 4.68 1.56
CA ILE A 310 4.28 4.06 0.51
C ILE A 310 2.79 3.95 0.88
N LEU A 311 2.44 3.84 2.15
CA LEU A 311 1.05 3.85 2.60
C LEU A 311 0.26 5.06 2.09
N PHE A 312 0.92 6.21 1.98
CA PHE A 312 0.35 7.44 1.44
C PHE A 312 0.65 7.62 -0.04
N ASP A 313 1.91 7.38 -0.41
CA ASP A 313 2.44 7.86 -1.68
C ASP A 313 1.78 7.17 -2.89
N GLU A 314 1.45 5.88 -2.79
CA GLU A 314 0.73 5.15 -3.84
C GLU A 314 -0.73 5.61 -4.01
N LYS A 315 -1.27 6.33 -3.03
CA LYS A 315 -2.66 6.79 -3.00
C LYS A 315 -2.83 8.28 -3.26
N ILE A 316 -1.75 9.01 -3.57
CA ILE A 316 -1.79 10.44 -3.89
C ILE A 316 -2.85 10.70 -4.95
N GLY A 317 -3.82 11.58 -4.64
CA GLY A 317 -4.90 11.91 -5.54
C GLY A 317 -4.40 12.48 -6.87
N GLY A 318 -4.75 11.85 -7.97
CA GLY A 318 -4.38 12.31 -9.30
C GLY A 318 -3.09 11.73 -9.87
N THR A 319 -2.50 10.72 -9.22
CA THR A 319 -1.36 9.97 -9.72
C THR A 319 -1.76 8.60 -10.24
N MET A 320 -0.86 7.94 -10.94
CA MET A 320 -0.88 6.51 -11.12
C MET A 320 0.40 5.91 -10.54
N HIS A 321 0.35 4.67 -10.08
CA HIS A 321 1.57 3.92 -9.80
C HIS A 321 1.63 2.62 -10.59
N MET A 322 2.83 2.13 -10.77
CA MET A 322 3.13 0.86 -11.40
C MET A 322 4.08 0.08 -10.49
N ALA A 323 3.71 -1.13 -10.10
CA ALA A 323 4.62 -2.02 -9.40
C ALA A 323 5.37 -2.91 -10.37
N LEU A 324 6.70 -2.97 -10.22
CA LEU A 324 7.54 -3.96 -10.88
C LEU A 324 7.60 -5.23 -10.04
N GLY A 325 7.57 -6.39 -10.69
CA GLY A 325 7.67 -7.69 -10.06
C GLY A 325 6.32 -8.34 -9.81
N MET A 326 6.02 -8.69 -8.55
CA MET A 326 4.88 -9.52 -8.17
C MET A 326 3.54 -8.92 -8.58
N GLY A 327 2.72 -9.75 -9.24
CA GLY A 327 1.32 -9.46 -9.55
C GLY A 327 0.35 -10.15 -8.60
N PHE A 328 -0.90 -9.69 -8.62
CA PHE A 328 -1.98 -10.25 -7.78
C PHE A 328 -2.73 -11.36 -8.51
N GLU A 329 -2.55 -12.60 -8.09
CA GLU A 329 -3.22 -13.78 -8.69
C GLU A 329 -4.74 -13.64 -8.66
N ALA A 330 -5.31 -13.06 -7.60
CA ALA A 330 -6.75 -12.81 -7.48
C ALA A 330 -7.30 -11.80 -8.49
N LEU A 331 -6.43 -11.00 -9.13
CA LEU A 331 -6.78 -10.02 -10.16
C LEU A 331 -6.39 -10.52 -11.58
N GLY A 332 -5.86 -11.72 -11.68
CA GLY A 332 -5.42 -12.36 -12.91
C GLY A 332 -3.91 -12.26 -13.17
N GLY A 333 -3.15 -11.65 -12.26
CA GLY A 333 -1.69 -11.53 -12.36
C GLY A 333 -0.98 -12.87 -12.19
N GLN A 334 0.06 -13.14 -12.99
CA GLN A 334 0.81 -14.39 -12.97
C GLN A 334 2.28 -14.21 -12.55
N ASN A 335 2.76 -12.96 -12.49
CA ASN A 335 4.13 -12.68 -12.08
C ASN A 335 4.33 -13.01 -10.59
N ARG A 336 5.29 -13.89 -10.29
CA ARG A 336 5.57 -14.42 -8.94
C ARG A 336 6.94 -13.98 -8.41
N SER A 337 7.45 -12.86 -8.89
CA SER A 337 8.70 -12.28 -8.38
C SER A 337 8.67 -12.11 -6.85
N ALA A 338 9.85 -12.12 -6.25
CA ALA A 338 10.04 -11.69 -4.86
C ALA A 338 10.02 -10.15 -4.72
N LEU A 339 10.21 -9.42 -5.83
CA LEU A 339 10.12 -7.96 -5.88
C LEU A 339 8.65 -7.53 -5.93
N HIS A 340 8.33 -6.45 -5.24
CA HIS A 340 7.16 -5.60 -5.46
C HIS A 340 7.64 -4.18 -5.20
N LEU A 341 7.89 -3.43 -6.28
CA LEU A 341 8.44 -2.08 -6.24
C LEU A 341 7.47 -1.10 -6.87
N ASP A 342 6.80 -0.32 -6.05
CA ASP A 342 5.89 0.72 -6.48
C ASP A 342 6.65 1.96 -6.92
N LEU A 343 6.35 2.43 -8.13
CA LEU A 343 6.87 3.63 -8.75
C LEU A 343 5.71 4.55 -9.12
N ILE A 344 5.78 5.83 -8.77
CA ILE A 344 4.65 6.76 -8.86
C ILE A 344 4.87 7.77 -9.99
N CYS A 345 3.92 7.78 -10.93
CA CYS A 345 3.86 8.71 -12.06
C CYS A 345 2.86 9.83 -11.76
N ASP A 346 3.32 11.08 -11.83
CA ASP A 346 2.47 12.26 -11.60
C ASP A 346 1.65 12.60 -12.85
N LEU A 347 0.35 12.34 -12.80
CA LEU A 347 -0.61 12.67 -13.87
C LEU A 347 -1.45 13.91 -13.57
N ARG A 348 -1.14 14.66 -12.50
CA ARG A 348 -1.89 15.85 -12.08
C ARG A 348 -1.70 17.04 -13.02
N ARG A 349 -0.56 17.08 -13.73
CA ARG A 349 -0.25 18.11 -14.73
C ARG A 349 -0.21 17.48 -16.11
N GLU A 350 -1.09 17.91 -17.00
CA GLU A 350 -1.11 17.48 -18.41
C GLU A 350 -1.21 15.95 -18.63
N GLY A 351 -1.46 15.17 -17.56
CA GLY A 351 -1.65 13.72 -17.67
C GLY A 351 -3.01 13.37 -18.28
N GLU A 352 -3.01 12.44 -19.25
CA GLU A 352 -4.22 11.91 -19.89
C GLU A 352 -4.20 10.38 -19.86
N VAL A 353 -5.37 9.77 -19.65
CA VAL A 353 -5.55 8.33 -19.82
C VAL A 353 -6.69 8.09 -20.78
N TYR A 354 -6.44 7.23 -21.75
CA TYR A 354 -7.42 6.76 -22.72
C TYR A 354 -7.74 5.29 -22.43
N ALA A 355 -9.03 4.95 -22.38
CA ALA A 355 -9.54 3.59 -22.25
C ALA A 355 -10.16 3.18 -23.58
N ASP A 356 -9.63 2.15 -24.25
CA ASP A 356 -10.02 1.71 -25.59
C ASP A 356 -10.08 2.87 -26.62
N GLY A 357 -9.19 3.87 -26.47
CA GLY A 357 -9.11 5.06 -27.31
C GLY A 357 -10.01 6.23 -26.91
N GLU A 358 -10.87 6.08 -25.89
CA GLU A 358 -11.69 7.16 -25.32
C GLU A 358 -10.97 7.82 -24.15
N LEU A 359 -10.92 9.16 -24.13
CA LEU A 359 -10.32 9.92 -23.03
C LEU A 359 -11.19 9.79 -21.77
N VAL A 360 -10.63 9.17 -20.71
CA VAL A 360 -11.34 8.93 -19.45
C VAL A 360 -10.76 9.70 -18.26
N TRP A 361 -9.51 10.17 -18.39
CA TRP A 361 -8.81 10.89 -17.34
C TRP A 361 -8.02 12.06 -17.90
N ARG A 362 -8.06 13.19 -17.21
CA ARG A 362 -7.26 14.38 -17.54
C ARG A 362 -6.83 15.11 -16.28
N SER A 363 -5.54 15.48 -16.23
CA SER A 363 -4.95 16.34 -15.18
C SER A 363 -5.29 15.88 -13.77
N GLY A 364 -5.14 14.60 -13.49
CA GLY A 364 -5.32 14.03 -12.17
C GLY A 364 -6.76 13.64 -11.81
N GLN A 365 -7.72 13.67 -12.74
CA GLN A 365 -9.12 13.36 -12.45
C GLN A 365 -9.78 12.53 -13.54
N PHE A 366 -10.64 11.57 -13.15
CA PHE A 366 -11.56 10.93 -14.09
C PHE A 366 -12.60 11.93 -14.59
N LEU A 367 -12.87 11.93 -15.91
CA LEU A 367 -13.75 12.92 -16.55
C LEU A 367 -15.25 12.70 -16.28
N HIS A 368 -15.63 11.49 -15.91
CA HIS A 368 -17.01 11.15 -15.61
C HIS A 368 -17.09 10.54 -14.20
N GLU A 369 -17.94 11.12 -13.35
CA GLU A 369 -18.35 10.43 -12.13
C GLU A 369 -19.32 9.32 -12.54
N THR A 370 -18.93 8.07 -12.36
CA THR A 370 -19.82 6.91 -12.57
C THR A 370 -20.93 6.96 -11.53
N ARG A 371 -22.16 7.31 -11.94
CA ARG A 371 -23.31 7.13 -11.09
C ARG A 371 -23.75 5.66 -11.17
N PRO A 372 -24.04 4.96 -10.05
CA PRO A 372 -24.46 3.56 -10.06
C PRO A 372 -25.67 3.25 -10.95
N SER A 373 -26.48 4.28 -11.28
CA SER A 373 -27.66 4.17 -12.14
C SER A 373 -27.38 4.12 -13.66
N GLU A 374 -26.17 4.49 -14.11
CA GLU A 374 -25.84 4.52 -15.54
C GLU A 374 -25.20 3.22 -16.03
N LEU A 375 -24.58 2.44 -15.15
CA LEU A 375 -24.04 1.10 -15.45
C LEU A 375 -25.16 0.08 -15.80
N ALA A 376 -26.32 0.18 -15.17
CA ALA A 376 -27.45 -0.71 -15.47
C ALA A 376 -28.08 -0.48 -16.85
N ALA A 377 -27.79 0.64 -17.51
CA ALA A 377 -28.32 0.98 -18.84
C ALA A 377 -27.44 0.54 -20.01
N ARG A 378 -26.15 0.22 -19.77
CA ARG A 378 -25.18 -0.21 -20.82
C ARG A 378 -25.11 -1.73 -21.01
N VAL A 379 -25.74 -2.52 -20.13
CA VAL A 379 -25.76 -4.01 -20.15
C VAL A 379 -27.08 -4.55 -20.75
N ARG A 380 -27.83 -3.74 -21.50
CA ARG A 380 -29.02 -4.22 -22.23
C ARG A 380 -28.85 -4.08 -23.73
#